data_a0c7f8b62f2dca9163ea13b3a9c103cc
#
_entry.id   a0c7f8b62f2dca9163ea13b3a9c103cc
#
_cell.length_a   1.000
_cell.length_b   1.000
_cell.length_c   1.000
_cell.angle_alpha   90.00
_cell.angle_beta   90.00
_cell.angle_gamma   90.00
#
_symmetry.space_group_name_H-M   'P 1'
#
loop_
_entity.id
_entity.type
_entity.pdbx_description
1 polymer ?
#
loop_
_entity_poly.entity_id
_entity_poly.type
_entity_poly.pdbx_seq_one_letter_code
_entity_poly.pdbx_strand_id
1 'polypeptide(L)'
;EDKPYYHPMSTLSYLAATTSKVALGTSVLVLPYHNPVELAKYAATLDQISGGRVILGVGVGAMTEEFDALGISMRERGSLTNECIDIMKELWSSHLPKYQSKRWDFSDLYFSPKPAQSSIPIWVGGSSPGAIKRTALRGDGWHPTSVSPESYALTKQEIIEAATAAGRDASTMTWSTRLEVEVHGRPSSDRASSRSTLPGDNPEMMVAGIKAYQDAGVDHMVLALNSGDVSALKRLMETIAAEVMPEFR
;
A
#
# COMPACT_ATOMS: atom_id res chain seq x y z
N GLU A 1 19.49 -0.81 -14.45
CA GLU A 1 19.71 0.59 -14.03
C GLU A 1 20.12 0.60 -12.54
N ASP A 2 21.28 1.16 -12.25
CA ASP A 2 21.87 1.25 -10.89
C ASP A 2 21.17 2.31 -10.02
N LYS A 3 19.88 2.13 -9.77
CA LYS A 3 19.16 2.98 -8.81
C LYS A 3 19.12 2.32 -7.45
N PRO A 4 19.48 3.02 -6.37
CA PRO A 4 19.37 2.47 -5.04
C PRO A 4 17.90 2.21 -4.68
N TYR A 5 17.62 1.00 -4.23
CA TYR A 5 16.31 0.60 -3.73
C TYR A 5 16.44 0.29 -2.23
N TYR A 6 16.10 1.27 -1.41
CA TYR A 6 16.24 1.15 0.04
C TYR A 6 15.17 0.25 0.63
N HIS A 7 15.52 -0.47 1.69
CA HIS A 7 14.56 -1.29 2.41
C HIS A 7 13.46 -0.42 3.03
N PRO A 8 12.17 -0.65 2.70
CA PRO A 8 11.08 0.26 3.04
C PRO A 8 10.93 0.47 4.54
N MET A 9 11.01 -0.60 5.35
CA MET A 9 10.82 -0.48 6.79
C MET A 9 11.94 0.32 7.47
N SER A 10 13.18 0.18 7.01
CA SER A 10 14.32 0.97 7.53
C SER A 10 14.16 2.46 7.17
N THR A 11 13.73 2.75 5.94
CA THR A 11 13.46 4.11 5.48
C THR A 11 12.33 4.74 6.29
N LEU A 12 11.23 4.02 6.50
CA LEU A 12 10.10 4.51 7.30
C LEU A 12 10.48 4.75 8.77
N SER A 13 11.38 3.93 9.35
CA SER A 13 11.89 4.16 10.71
C SER A 13 12.65 5.49 10.82
N TYR A 14 13.50 5.79 9.83
CA TYR A 14 14.19 7.09 9.77
C TYR A 14 13.19 8.25 9.63
N LEU A 15 12.20 8.12 8.75
CA LEU A 15 11.16 9.14 8.56
C LEU A 15 10.27 9.30 9.79
N ALA A 16 10.00 8.22 10.54
CA ALA A 16 9.25 8.30 11.79
C ALA A 16 9.96 9.18 12.83
N ALA A 17 11.29 9.07 12.90
CA ALA A 17 12.10 9.84 13.84
C ALA A 17 12.26 11.33 13.43
N THR A 18 12.14 11.63 12.13
CA THR A 18 12.36 13.00 11.59
C THR A 18 11.08 13.75 11.27
N THR A 19 9.91 13.12 11.44
CA THR A 19 8.59 13.73 11.20
C THR A 19 7.64 13.47 12.35
N SER A 20 6.58 14.28 12.47
CA SER A 20 5.62 14.16 13.57
C SER A 20 4.14 14.11 13.15
N LYS A 21 3.81 14.44 11.90
CA LYS A 21 2.40 14.59 11.46
C LYS A 21 2.03 13.69 10.29
N VAL A 22 2.96 13.48 9.34
CA VAL A 22 2.67 12.73 8.11
C VAL A 22 2.48 11.25 8.42
N ALA A 23 1.50 10.63 7.78
CA ALA A 23 1.34 9.18 7.77
C ALA A 23 2.53 8.53 7.04
N LEU A 24 2.89 7.33 7.45
CA LEU A 24 4.04 6.59 6.95
C LEU A 24 3.56 5.28 6.33
N GLY A 25 3.65 5.16 5.02
CA GLY A 25 3.07 4.02 4.32
C GLY A 25 3.99 3.36 3.32
N THR A 26 3.76 2.07 3.06
CA THR A 26 4.36 1.34 1.93
C THR A 26 3.41 1.29 0.74
N SER A 27 3.94 1.35 -0.50
CA SER A 27 3.13 1.32 -1.73
C SER A 27 3.81 0.51 -2.86
N VAL A 28 3.98 -0.80 -2.74
CA VAL A 28 3.56 -1.69 -1.65
C VAL A 28 4.71 -2.56 -1.16
N LEU A 29 4.59 -3.11 0.05
CA LEU A 29 5.50 -4.12 0.59
C LEU A 29 5.09 -5.51 0.08
N VAL A 30 6.05 -6.30 -0.42
CA VAL A 30 5.81 -7.67 -0.90
C VAL A 30 5.83 -8.63 0.29
N LEU A 31 4.65 -8.98 0.82
CA LEU A 31 4.55 -9.79 2.04
C LEU A 31 5.24 -11.16 1.97
N PRO A 32 5.18 -11.91 0.85
CA PRO A 32 5.85 -13.20 0.76
C PRO A 32 7.37 -13.18 1.02
N TYR A 33 8.02 -12.04 0.92
CA TYR A 33 9.47 -11.92 1.15
C TYR A 33 9.84 -11.85 2.64
N HIS A 34 8.86 -11.81 3.53
CA HIS A 34 9.07 -11.57 4.96
C HIS A 34 8.55 -12.71 5.83
N ASN A 35 9.20 -12.93 6.96
CA ASN A 35 8.62 -13.72 8.05
C ASN A 35 7.49 -12.89 8.70
N PRO A 36 6.25 -13.39 8.76
CA PRO A 36 5.12 -12.61 9.25
C PRO A 36 5.22 -12.24 10.73
N VAL A 37 5.88 -13.06 11.56
CA VAL A 37 6.04 -12.77 13.00
C VAL A 37 7.04 -11.65 13.21
N GLU A 38 8.17 -11.68 12.46
CA GLU A 38 9.16 -10.60 12.48
C GLU A 38 8.58 -9.30 11.92
N LEU A 39 7.89 -9.37 10.79
CA LEU A 39 7.27 -8.21 10.17
C LEU A 39 6.20 -7.58 11.08
N ALA A 40 5.38 -8.40 11.74
CA ALA A 40 4.40 -7.93 12.72
C ALA A 40 5.07 -7.16 13.86
N LYS A 41 6.21 -7.68 14.37
CA LYS A 41 7.00 -7.03 15.41
C LYS A 41 7.57 -5.70 14.93
N TYR A 42 8.14 -5.70 13.72
CA TYR A 42 8.70 -4.50 13.13
C TYR A 42 7.64 -3.40 12.95
N ALA A 43 6.52 -3.76 12.35
CA ALA A 43 5.42 -2.83 12.10
C ALA A 43 4.83 -2.27 13.40
N ALA A 44 4.59 -3.11 14.41
CA ALA A 44 4.10 -2.67 15.72
C ALA A 44 5.10 -1.73 16.42
N THR A 45 6.40 -2.03 16.33
CA THR A 45 7.45 -1.16 16.89
C THR A 45 7.48 0.18 16.17
N LEU A 46 7.44 0.17 14.83
CA LEU A 46 7.41 1.39 14.03
C LEU A 46 6.16 2.23 14.33
N ASP A 47 5.01 1.57 14.52
CA ASP A 47 3.76 2.25 14.86
C ASP A 47 3.83 2.91 16.23
N GLN A 48 4.42 2.25 17.24
CA GLN A 48 4.68 2.85 18.55
C GLN A 48 5.62 4.06 18.45
N ILE A 49 6.75 3.95 17.75
CA ILE A 49 7.72 5.03 17.59
C ILE A 49 7.11 6.20 16.84
N SER A 50 6.28 5.94 15.85
CA SER A 50 5.63 6.99 15.04
C SER A 50 4.41 7.62 15.71
N GLY A 51 3.91 7.05 16.82
CA GLY A 51 2.68 7.50 17.47
C GLY A 51 1.43 7.18 16.67
N GLY A 52 1.35 6.00 16.06
CA GLY A 52 0.14 5.53 15.37
C GLY A 52 -0.01 6.07 13.94
N ARG A 53 1.10 6.28 13.21
CA ARG A 53 1.06 6.85 11.84
C ARG A 53 1.33 5.85 10.72
N VAL A 54 1.47 4.55 11.03
CA VAL A 54 1.83 3.53 10.04
C VAL A 54 0.62 3.04 9.25
N ILE A 55 0.81 2.88 7.95
CA ILE A 55 -0.11 2.22 7.01
C ILE A 55 0.69 1.18 6.23
N LEU A 56 0.23 -0.06 6.18
CA LEU A 56 0.86 -1.09 5.37
C LEU A 56 0.13 -1.31 4.05
N GLY A 57 0.61 -0.67 2.98
CA GLY A 57 0.25 -1.09 1.63
C GLY A 57 1.00 -2.37 1.27
N VAL A 58 0.27 -3.43 0.93
CA VAL A 58 0.83 -4.78 0.76
C VAL A 58 0.52 -5.39 -0.60
N GLY A 59 1.45 -6.18 -1.11
CA GLY A 59 1.32 -6.87 -2.38
C GLY A 59 1.84 -8.30 -2.36
N VAL A 60 1.58 -9.03 -3.43
CA VAL A 60 1.97 -10.45 -3.59
C VAL A 60 3.32 -10.63 -4.27
N GLY A 61 3.91 -9.58 -4.87
CA GLY A 61 5.11 -9.66 -5.69
C GLY A 61 4.85 -10.17 -7.12
N ALA A 62 5.79 -9.87 -8.01
CA ALA A 62 5.68 -10.19 -9.44
C ALA A 62 7.01 -10.62 -10.09
N MET A 63 8.16 -10.47 -9.44
CA MET A 63 9.48 -10.78 -10.01
C MET A 63 9.91 -12.18 -9.64
N THR A 64 9.97 -13.07 -10.64
CA THR A 64 10.32 -14.50 -10.45
C THR A 64 11.71 -14.64 -9.85
N GLU A 65 12.66 -13.82 -10.29
CA GLU A 65 14.05 -13.85 -9.84
C GLU A 65 14.21 -13.57 -8.34
N GLU A 66 13.36 -12.69 -7.79
CA GLU A 66 13.35 -12.40 -6.35
C GLU A 66 12.78 -13.58 -5.55
N PHE A 67 11.72 -14.23 -6.05
CA PHE A 67 11.16 -15.44 -5.44
C PHE A 67 12.17 -16.60 -5.44
N ASP A 68 12.85 -16.80 -6.57
CA ASP A 68 13.87 -17.85 -6.72
C ASP A 68 15.05 -17.61 -5.77
N ALA A 69 15.53 -16.35 -5.67
CA ALA A 69 16.61 -15.98 -4.75
C ALA A 69 16.25 -16.20 -3.28
N LEU A 70 14.97 -16.08 -2.93
CA LEU A 70 14.47 -16.32 -1.56
C LEU A 70 14.06 -17.78 -1.32
N GLY A 71 14.11 -18.64 -2.33
CA GLY A 71 13.66 -20.03 -2.23
C GLY A 71 12.16 -20.20 -2.02
N ILE A 72 11.37 -19.23 -2.46
CA ILE A 72 9.91 -19.18 -2.28
C ILE A 72 9.22 -19.50 -3.59
N SER A 73 8.25 -20.41 -3.56
CA SER A 73 7.45 -20.71 -4.75
C SER A 73 6.55 -19.53 -5.13
N MET A 74 6.76 -18.97 -6.32
CA MET A 74 5.91 -17.90 -6.85
C MET A 74 4.42 -18.31 -6.96
N ARG A 75 4.13 -19.61 -7.12
CA ARG A 75 2.75 -20.11 -7.16
C ARG A 75 2.04 -19.96 -5.81
N GLU A 76 2.78 -19.91 -4.71
CA GLU A 76 2.25 -19.79 -3.35
C GLU A 76 2.12 -18.35 -2.88
N ARG A 77 2.58 -17.35 -3.66
CA ARG A 77 2.59 -15.95 -3.26
C ARG A 77 1.26 -15.42 -2.72
N GLY A 78 0.14 -15.86 -3.34
CA GLY A 78 -1.20 -15.44 -2.91
C GLY A 78 -1.60 -16.01 -1.55
N SER A 79 -1.36 -17.31 -1.31
CA SER A 79 -1.64 -17.96 -0.02
C SER A 79 -0.71 -17.44 1.08
N LEU A 80 0.57 -17.27 0.78
CA LEU A 80 1.54 -16.67 1.71
C LEU A 80 1.13 -15.27 2.15
N THR A 81 0.69 -14.42 1.19
CA THR A 81 0.20 -13.09 1.52
C THR A 81 -1.02 -13.14 2.45
N ASN A 82 -1.96 -14.07 2.20
CA ASN A 82 -3.14 -14.24 3.06
C ASN A 82 -2.73 -14.66 4.48
N GLU A 83 -1.87 -15.68 4.61
CA GLU A 83 -1.36 -16.14 5.92
C GLU A 83 -0.61 -15.01 6.65
N CYS A 84 0.25 -14.25 5.93
CA CYS A 84 0.96 -13.12 6.54
C CYS A 84 0.00 -12.07 7.11
N ILE A 85 -1.06 -11.70 6.39
CA ILE A 85 -2.05 -10.75 6.88
C ILE A 85 -2.77 -11.30 8.11
N ASP A 86 -3.23 -12.56 8.04
CA ASP A 86 -3.96 -13.21 9.14
C ASP A 86 -3.08 -13.31 10.40
N ILE A 87 -1.82 -13.72 10.26
CA ILE A 87 -0.85 -13.82 11.36
C ILE A 87 -0.55 -12.44 11.97
N MET A 88 -0.28 -11.43 11.15
CA MET A 88 0.00 -10.08 11.66
C MET A 88 -1.19 -9.53 12.45
N LYS A 89 -2.42 -9.65 11.92
CA LYS A 89 -3.62 -9.20 12.62
C LYS A 89 -3.85 -9.96 13.93
N GLU A 90 -3.64 -11.27 13.97
CA GLU A 90 -3.71 -12.08 15.18
C GLU A 90 -2.68 -11.62 16.23
N LEU A 91 -1.42 -11.42 15.81
CA LEU A 91 -0.36 -10.97 16.70
C LEU A 91 -0.61 -9.58 17.27
N TRP A 92 -1.25 -8.68 16.54
CA TRP A 92 -1.55 -7.33 17.02
C TRP A 92 -2.76 -7.26 17.95
N SER A 93 -3.80 -8.04 17.70
CA SER A 93 -5.08 -7.93 18.40
C SER A 93 -5.22 -8.88 19.58
N SER A 94 -4.71 -10.11 19.49
CA SER A 94 -4.89 -11.14 20.50
C SER A 94 -3.93 -10.97 21.69
N HIS A 95 -4.43 -11.18 22.92
CA HIS A 95 -3.59 -11.22 24.13
C HIS A 95 -2.68 -12.46 24.14
N LEU A 96 -3.22 -13.61 23.76
CA LEU A 96 -2.50 -14.87 23.58
C LEU A 96 -2.67 -15.32 22.11
N PRO A 97 -1.87 -14.80 21.20
CA PRO A 97 -2.00 -15.10 19.78
C PRO A 97 -1.70 -16.55 19.48
N LYS A 98 -2.53 -17.12 18.62
CA LYS A 98 -2.40 -18.48 18.13
C LYS A 98 -2.70 -18.54 16.64
N TYR A 99 -1.95 -19.34 15.91
CA TYR A 99 -2.19 -19.56 14.51
C TYR A 99 -1.76 -20.97 14.12
N GLN A 100 -2.53 -21.64 13.28
CA GLN A 100 -2.20 -22.96 12.77
C GLN A 100 -2.46 -23.05 11.27
N SER A 101 -1.44 -23.40 10.53
CA SER A 101 -1.50 -23.73 9.12
C SER A 101 -0.46 -24.80 8.80
N LYS A 102 -0.31 -25.14 7.52
CA LYS A 102 0.77 -26.05 7.10
C LYS A 102 2.18 -25.49 7.35
N ARG A 103 2.33 -24.14 7.34
CA ARG A 103 3.63 -23.45 7.45
C ARG A 103 3.89 -22.88 8.84
N TRP A 104 2.84 -22.47 9.53
CA TRP A 104 2.93 -21.73 10.77
C TRP A 104 2.09 -22.44 11.82
N ASP A 105 2.72 -22.80 12.92
CA ASP A 105 2.04 -23.40 14.07
C ASP A 105 2.62 -22.76 15.33
N PHE A 106 1.83 -21.94 16.00
CA PHE A 106 2.18 -21.38 17.29
C PHE A 106 0.94 -21.14 18.15
N SER A 107 1.10 -21.38 19.44
CA SER A 107 0.18 -21.03 20.52
C SER A 107 0.99 -20.45 21.67
N ASP A 108 0.30 -19.79 22.59
CA ASP A 108 0.89 -19.26 23.84
C ASP A 108 2.08 -18.30 23.62
N LEU A 109 2.11 -17.65 22.47
CA LEU A 109 3.14 -16.68 22.11
C LEU A 109 2.85 -15.34 22.79
N TYR A 110 3.77 -14.87 23.64
CA TYR A 110 3.71 -13.50 24.13
C TYR A 110 4.26 -12.53 23.08
N PHE A 111 3.40 -11.66 22.57
CA PHE A 111 3.76 -10.67 21.54
C PHE A 111 3.57 -9.24 22.06
N SER A 112 4.67 -8.50 22.16
CA SER A 112 4.74 -7.11 22.61
C SER A 112 5.90 -6.38 21.89
N PRO A 113 5.81 -5.05 21.54
CA PRO A 113 4.64 -4.23 21.79
C PRO A 113 3.47 -4.58 20.87
N LYS A 114 2.27 -4.21 21.26
CA LYS A 114 1.13 -4.08 20.35
C LYS A 114 1.28 -2.77 19.57
N PRO A 115 0.62 -2.58 18.42
CA PRO A 115 0.56 -1.28 17.76
C PRO A 115 0.02 -0.18 18.69
N ALA A 116 0.39 1.08 18.43
CA ALA A 116 -0.21 2.24 19.08
C ALA A 116 -1.65 2.47 18.60
N GLN A 117 -1.90 2.17 17.33
CA GLN A 117 -3.25 2.05 16.77
C GLN A 117 -3.94 0.79 17.29
N SER A 118 -5.27 0.75 17.29
CA SER A 118 -6.03 -0.48 17.61
C SER A 118 -5.70 -1.62 16.64
N SER A 119 -5.38 -1.30 15.39
CA SER A 119 -4.82 -2.16 14.35
C SER A 119 -4.09 -1.29 13.33
N ILE A 120 -2.97 -1.74 12.80
CA ILE A 120 -2.30 -1.06 11.68
C ILE A 120 -3.12 -1.31 10.40
N PRO A 121 -3.57 -0.27 9.68
CA PRO A 121 -4.34 -0.45 8.46
C PRO A 121 -3.53 -1.20 7.38
N ILE A 122 -4.13 -2.23 6.80
CA ILE A 122 -3.56 -3.02 5.70
C ILE A 122 -4.30 -2.69 4.41
N TRP A 123 -3.62 -1.99 3.49
CA TRP A 123 -4.16 -1.68 2.18
C TRP A 123 -3.63 -2.66 1.13
N VAL A 124 -4.52 -3.36 0.47
CA VAL A 124 -4.16 -4.43 -0.48
C VAL A 124 -3.96 -3.86 -1.88
N GLY A 125 -2.78 -4.09 -2.43
CA GLY A 125 -2.42 -3.72 -3.80
C GLY A 125 -2.89 -4.71 -4.85
N GLY A 126 -3.03 -4.20 -6.08
CA GLY A 126 -3.38 -4.98 -7.27
C GLY A 126 -4.87 -5.03 -7.58
N SER A 127 -5.17 -5.50 -8.81
CA SER A 127 -6.53 -5.56 -9.37
C SER A 127 -6.91 -6.95 -9.91
N SER A 128 -6.11 -7.99 -9.63
CA SER A 128 -6.46 -9.36 -9.99
C SER A 128 -7.62 -9.89 -9.12
N PRO A 129 -8.35 -10.93 -9.57
CA PRO A 129 -9.42 -11.54 -8.76
C PRO A 129 -8.94 -11.96 -7.36
N GLY A 130 -7.69 -12.44 -7.25
CA GLY A 130 -7.09 -12.77 -5.95
C GLY A 130 -6.83 -11.55 -5.06
N ALA A 131 -6.46 -10.41 -5.64
CA ALA A 131 -6.30 -9.15 -4.90
C ALA A 131 -7.65 -8.60 -4.43
N ILE A 132 -8.65 -8.59 -5.30
CA ILE A 132 -10.03 -8.18 -4.99
C ILE A 132 -10.59 -8.99 -3.83
N LYS A 133 -10.52 -10.34 -3.92
CA LYS A 133 -10.96 -11.24 -2.85
C LYS A 133 -10.18 -11.01 -1.54
N ARG A 134 -8.87 -10.78 -1.61
CA ARG A 134 -8.04 -10.48 -0.43
C ARG A 134 -8.42 -9.18 0.21
N THR A 135 -8.66 -8.14 -0.58
CA THR A 135 -9.14 -6.85 -0.09
C THR A 135 -10.46 -7.03 0.65
N ALA A 136 -11.44 -7.66 0.00
CA ALA A 136 -12.76 -7.88 0.57
C ALA A 136 -12.74 -8.66 1.89
N LEU A 137 -11.90 -9.69 2.00
CA LEU A 137 -11.88 -10.60 3.16
C LEU A 137 -10.91 -10.19 4.27
N ARG A 138 -9.83 -9.45 3.95
CA ARG A 138 -8.69 -9.23 4.86
C ARG A 138 -8.18 -7.80 4.91
N GLY A 139 -8.39 -7.01 3.82
CA GLY A 139 -7.87 -5.65 3.72
C GLY A 139 -8.69 -4.66 4.55
N ASP A 140 -8.03 -3.59 4.96
CA ASP A 140 -8.66 -2.41 5.57
C ASP A 140 -8.73 -1.26 4.55
N GLY A 141 -8.21 -1.49 3.34
CA GLY A 141 -8.30 -0.63 2.18
C GLY A 141 -7.86 -1.33 0.90
N TRP A 142 -8.21 -0.73 -0.23
CA TRP A 142 -7.77 -1.14 -1.57
C TRP A 142 -6.81 -0.11 -2.15
N HIS A 143 -5.65 -0.55 -2.63
CA HIS A 143 -4.57 0.32 -3.11
C HIS A 143 -4.00 -0.17 -4.46
N PRO A 144 -4.79 -0.14 -5.54
CA PRO A 144 -4.32 -0.53 -6.86
C PRO A 144 -3.39 0.52 -7.47
N THR A 145 -2.70 0.10 -8.52
CA THR A 145 -1.96 0.98 -9.42
C THR A 145 -2.51 0.85 -10.82
N SER A 146 -2.53 1.93 -11.59
CA SER A 146 -2.81 1.88 -13.04
C SER A 146 -4.20 1.32 -13.41
N VAL A 147 -5.21 1.68 -12.67
CA VAL A 147 -6.63 1.37 -12.94
C VAL A 147 -7.32 2.67 -13.35
N SER A 148 -8.08 2.69 -14.45
CA SER A 148 -8.84 3.89 -14.84
C SER A 148 -9.95 4.22 -13.83
N PRO A 149 -10.45 5.48 -13.76
CA PRO A 149 -11.54 5.84 -12.85
C PRO A 149 -12.78 4.96 -13.02
N GLU A 150 -13.16 4.64 -14.25
CA GLU A 150 -14.33 3.81 -14.55
C GLU A 150 -14.13 2.37 -14.03
N SER A 151 -12.97 1.78 -14.33
CA SER A 151 -12.62 0.44 -13.82
C SER A 151 -12.46 0.42 -12.30
N TYR A 152 -11.99 1.54 -11.72
CA TYR A 152 -11.89 1.70 -10.28
C TYR A 152 -13.27 1.63 -9.61
N ALA A 153 -14.24 2.40 -10.11
CA ALA A 153 -15.59 2.42 -9.56
C ALA A 153 -16.27 1.04 -9.62
N LEU A 154 -16.14 0.33 -10.75
CA LEU A 154 -16.67 -1.03 -10.91
C LEU A 154 -16.02 -2.02 -9.94
N THR A 155 -14.70 -2.02 -9.85
CA THR A 155 -13.97 -2.93 -8.96
C THR A 155 -14.23 -2.61 -7.49
N LYS A 156 -14.34 -1.34 -7.12
CA LYS A 156 -14.75 -0.90 -5.78
C LYS A 156 -16.08 -1.53 -5.38
N GLN A 157 -17.08 -1.48 -6.27
CA GLN A 157 -18.38 -2.06 -6.03
C GLN A 157 -18.30 -3.59 -5.84
N GLU A 158 -17.51 -4.28 -6.66
CA GLU A 158 -17.26 -5.73 -6.52
C GLU A 158 -16.65 -6.07 -5.15
N ILE A 159 -15.69 -5.27 -4.68
CA ILE A 159 -15.07 -5.46 -3.37
C ILE A 159 -16.09 -5.24 -2.25
N ILE A 160 -16.93 -4.20 -2.34
CA ILE A 160 -17.98 -3.90 -1.35
C ILE A 160 -18.97 -5.07 -1.25
N GLU A 161 -19.45 -5.58 -2.37
CA GLU A 161 -20.37 -6.72 -2.41
C GLU A 161 -19.74 -7.98 -1.78
N ALA A 162 -18.49 -8.29 -2.15
CA ALA A 162 -17.79 -9.43 -1.60
C ALA A 162 -17.50 -9.29 -0.09
N ALA A 163 -17.16 -8.09 0.40
CA ALA A 163 -16.95 -7.81 1.82
C ALA A 163 -18.26 -7.96 2.60
N THR A 164 -19.36 -7.38 2.10
CA THR A 164 -20.68 -7.47 2.69
C THR A 164 -21.19 -8.92 2.75
N ALA A 165 -21.00 -9.68 1.68
CA ALA A 165 -21.34 -11.11 1.66
C ALA A 165 -20.54 -11.94 2.67
N ALA A 166 -19.33 -11.47 3.04
CA ALA A 166 -18.49 -12.06 4.08
C ALA A 166 -18.78 -11.53 5.49
N GLY A 167 -19.81 -10.69 5.68
CA GLY A 167 -20.19 -10.09 6.95
C GLY A 167 -19.28 -8.96 7.43
N ARG A 168 -18.50 -8.35 6.52
CA ARG A 168 -17.63 -7.21 6.85
C ARG A 168 -18.29 -5.88 6.46
N ASP A 169 -18.05 -4.88 7.29
CA ASP A 169 -18.50 -3.51 7.00
C ASP A 169 -17.51 -2.82 6.06
N ALA A 170 -17.91 -2.68 4.78
CA ALA A 170 -17.11 -2.03 3.77
C ALA A 170 -17.06 -0.49 3.92
N SER A 171 -17.91 0.12 4.75
CA SER A 171 -17.89 1.57 4.99
C SER A 171 -16.66 2.02 5.77
N THR A 172 -15.99 1.09 6.46
CA THR A 172 -14.75 1.34 7.21
C THR A 172 -13.49 1.22 6.36
N MET A 173 -13.61 0.79 5.10
CA MET A 173 -12.47 0.58 4.21
C MET A 173 -12.01 1.89 3.58
N THR A 174 -10.70 2.05 3.46
CA THR A 174 -10.09 3.16 2.71
C THR A 174 -9.97 2.81 1.22
N TRP A 175 -10.41 3.71 0.37
CA TRP A 175 -10.34 3.56 -1.07
C TRP A 175 -9.20 4.41 -1.62
N SER A 176 -8.05 3.77 -1.80
CA SER A 176 -6.81 4.43 -2.23
C SER A 176 -6.40 4.02 -3.64
N THR A 177 -5.61 4.86 -4.29
CA THR A 177 -4.91 4.51 -5.54
C THR A 177 -3.54 5.16 -5.62
N ARG A 178 -2.64 4.60 -6.43
CA ARG A 178 -1.35 5.18 -6.76
C ARG A 178 -1.30 5.54 -8.23
N LEU A 179 -1.02 6.81 -8.52
CA LEU A 179 -0.83 7.32 -9.89
C LEU A 179 0.63 7.76 -10.08
N GLU A 180 1.14 7.50 -11.27
CA GLU A 180 2.41 8.09 -11.72
C GLU A 180 2.19 9.55 -12.08
N VAL A 181 3.17 10.41 -11.78
CA VAL A 181 3.21 11.79 -12.26
C VAL A 181 4.42 11.95 -13.16
N GLU A 182 4.22 12.48 -14.35
CA GLU A 182 5.31 12.81 -15.26
C GLU A 182 6.13 13.97 -14.70
N VAL A 183 7.44 13.78 -14.58
CA VAL A 183 8.39 14.84 -14.23
C VAL A 183 9.08 15.30 -15.49
N HIS A 184 9.08 16.59 -15.77
CA HIS A 184 9.68 17.19 -16.97
C HIS A 184 11.06 16.60 -17.31
N GLY A 185 11.26 16.32 -18.62
CA GLY A 185 12.55 15.90 -19.20
C GLY A 185 12.81 14.39 -19.19
N ARG A 186 11.82 13.56 -18.83
CA ARG A 186 11.96 12.11 -18.95
C ARG A 186 10.99 11.55 -20.00
N PRO A 187 11.49 10.80 -21.03
CA PRO A 187 10.59 10.04 -21.88
C PRO A 187 9.83 9.04 -21.02
N SER A 188 8.51 8.95 -21.21
CA SER A 188 7.72 7.86 -20.63
C SER A 188 8.39 6.54 -21.03
N SER A 189 8.73 5.68 -20.04
CA SER A 189 9.16 4.32 -20.38
C SER A 189 7.99 3.64 -21.11
N ASP A 190 8.27 2.73 -22.07
CA ASP A 190 7.24 2.01 -22.85
C ASP A 190 6.18 1.31 -21.99
N ARG A 191 6.42 1.15 -20.70
CA ARG A 191 5.44 0.70 -19.69
C ARG A 191 4.50 1.81 -19.21
N ALA A 192 4.83 3.08 -19.36
CA ALA A 192 3.99 4.21 -18.93
C ALA A 192 2.83 4.48 -19.90
N SER A 193 2.92 4.07 -21.15
CA SER A 193 1.89 4.31 -22.18
C SER A 193 0.54 3.58 -21.93
N SER A 194 0.50 2.63 -21.01
CA SER A 194 -0.74 1.91 -20.62
C SER A 194 -1.22 2.23 -19.20
N ARG A 195 -0.54 3.12 -18.48
CA ARG A 195 -0.85 3.47 -17.08
C ARG A 195 -1.43 4.86 -17.01
N SER A 196 -2.46 5.04 -16.20
CA SER A 196 -3.01 6.37 -15.92
C SER A 196 -1.93 7.23 -15.28
N THR A 197 -1.41 8.19 -16.04
CA THR A 197 -0.32 9.07 -15.63
C THR A 197 -0.83 10.50 -15.63
N LEU A 198 -0.49 11.28 -14.61
CA LEU A 198 -0.84 12.70 -14.52
C LEU A 198 0.29 13.56 -15.12
N PRO A 199 -0.01 14.60 -15.91
CA PRO A 199 1.00 15.51 -16.44
C PRO A 199 1.49 16.46 -15.35
N GLY A 200 2.75 16.32 -14.92
CA GLY A 200 3.31 17.13 -13.83
C GLY A 200 3.61 18.58 -14.19
N ASP A 201 3.54 18.93 -15.49
CA ASP A 201 3.74 20.29 -16.00
C ASP A 201 2.44 21.07 -16.22
N ASN A 202 1.28 20.46 -15.93
CA ASN A 202 -0.03 21.08 -16.11
C ASN A 202 -0.90 20.84 -14.87
N PRO A 203 -0.90 21.77 -13.89
CA PRO A 203 -1.70 21.65 -12.66
C PRO A 203 -3.21 21.51 -12.92
N GLU A 204 -3.75 22.19 -13.91
CA GLU A 204 -5.19 22.11 -14.23
C GLU A 204 -5.58 20.70 -14.69
N MET A 205 -4.76 20.09 -15.57
CA MET A 205 -4.98 18.71 -16.01
C MET A 205 -4.73 17.70 -14.86
N MET A 206 -3.80 17.98 -13.94
CA MET A 206 -3.63 17.17 -12.73
C MET A 206 -4.88 17.21 -11.87
N VAL A 207 -5.43 18.41 -11.62
CA VAL A 207 -6.67 18.59 -10.85
C VAL A 207 -7.82 17.85 -11.51
N ALA A 208 -8.01 18.00 -12.82
CA ALA A 208 -9.05 17.29 -13.57
C ALA A 208 -8.90 15.75 -13.45
N GLY A 209 -7.68 15.25 -13.61
CA GLY A 209 -7.37 13.83 -13.47
C GLY A 209 -7.64 13.30 -12.07
N ILE A 210 -7.26 14.03 -11.02
CA ILE A 210 -7.52 13.65 -9.63
C ILE A 210 -9.02 13.69 -9.31
N LYS A 211 -9.76 14.71 -9.79
CA LYS A 211 -11.22 14.79 -9.63
C LYS A 211 -11.94 13.60 -10.24
N ALA A 212 -11.50 13.10 -11.40
CA ALA A 212 -12.10 11.90 -12.00
C ALA A 212 -11.97 10.66 -11.09
N TYR A 213 -10.87 10.51 -10.36
CA TYR A 213 -10.73 9.43 -9.37
C TYR A 213 -11.53 9.70 -8.10
N GLN A 214 -11.63 10.96 -7.66
CA GLN A 214 -12.50 11.33 -6.54
C GLN A 214 -13.95 10.99 -6.85
N ASP A 215 -14.43 11.31 -8.06
CA ASP A 215 -15.78 10.97 -8.53
C ASP A 215 -16.00 9.45 -8.62
N ALA A 216 -14.94 8.68 -8.92
CA ALA A 216 -14.95 7.23 -8.87
C ALA A 216 -14.91 6.67 -7.43
N GLY A 217 -14.81 7.53 -6.42
CA GLY A 217 -14.86 7.19 -5.00
C GLY A 217 -13.51 6.86 -4.38
N VAL A 218 -12.42 7.45 -4.88
CA VAL A 218 -11.11 7.40 -4.21
C VAL A 218 -11.07 8.40 -3.07
N ASP A 219 -10.69 7.95 -1.86
CA ASP A 219 -10.55 8.77 -0.66
C ASP A 219 -9.10 9.24 -0.46
N HIS A 220 -8.14 8.45 -0.92
CA HIS A 220 -6.72 8.69 -0.69
C HIS A 220 -5.91 8.41 -1.96
N MET A 221 -5.10 9.38 -2.38
CA MET A 221 -4.28 9.25 -3.57
C MET A 221 -2.79 9.37 -3.24
N VAL A 222 -2.00 8.42 -3.75
CA VAL A 222 -0.54 8.48 -3.71
C VAL A 222 -0.03 8.92 -5.08
N LEU A 223 0.63 10.06 -5.14
CA LEU A 223 1.29 10.56 -6.33
C LEU A 223 2.74 10.07 -6.35
N ALA A 224 3.08 9.23 -7.31
CA ALA A 224 4.42 8.69 -7.46
C ALA A 224 5.27 9.61 -8.36
N LEU A 225 6.21 10.30 -7.74
CA LEU A 225 7.11 11.22 -8.39
C LEU A 225 8.45 10.52 -8.64
N ASN A 226 8.69 10.09 -9.87
CA ASN A 226 9.88 9.32 -10.23
C ASN A 226 10.84 10.18 -11.06
N SER A 227 11.89 10.75 -10.45
CA SER A 227 12.98 11.44 -11.14
C SER A 227 14.30 11.23 -10.41
N GLY A 228 15.40 11.23 -11.18
CA GLY A 228 16.76 11.34 -10.65
C GLY A 228 17.18 12.79 -10.34
N ASP A 229 16.41 13.78 -10.79
CA ASP A 229 16.66 15.21 -10.55
C ASP A 229 15.89 15.68 -9.31
N VAL A 230 16.61 15.81 -8.19
CA VAL A 230 16.04 16.28 -6.92
C VAL A 230 15.46 17.68 -7.01
N SER A 231 16.05 18.56 -7.85
CA SER A 231 15.56 19.92 -8.03
C SER A 231 14.24 19.95 -8.79
N ALA A 232 14.09 19.11 -9.81
CA ALA A 232 12.83 18.92 -10.53
C ALA A 232 11.73 18.36 -9.61
N LEU A 233 12.07 17.37 -8.76
CA LEU A 233 11.13 16.82 -7.77
C LEU A 233 10.65 17.89 -6.79
N LYS A 234 11.56 18.71 -6.25
CA LYS A 234 11.19 19.79 -5.31
C LYS A 234 10.24 20.78 -5.96
N ARG A 235 10.56 21.27 -7.16
CA ARG A 235 9.68 22.19 -7.89
C ARG A 235 8.30 21.59 -8.13
N LEU A 236 8.22 20.33 -8.56
CA LEU A 236 6.95 19.65 -8.78
C LEU A 236 6.16 19.51 -7.48
N MET A 237 6.80 19.15 -6.36
CA MET A 237 6.15 19.08 -5.05
C MET A 237 5.63 20.45 -4.60
N GLU A 238 6.38 21.54 -4.83
CA GLU A 238 5.94 22.91 -4.55
C GLU A 238 4.73 23.30 -5.39
N THR A 239 4.74 23.01 -6.70
CA THR A 239 3.59 23.21 -7.60
C THR A 239 2.37 22.44 -7.13
N ILE A 240 2.52 21.14 -6.84
CA ILE A 240 1.41 20.31 -6.33
C ILE A 240 0.84 20.90 -5.04
N ALA A 241 1.70 21.33 -4.12
CA ALA A 241 1.28 21.89 -2.83
C ALA A 241 0.55 23.23 -2.98
N ALA A 242 0.98 24.08 -3.92
CA ALA A 242 0.45 25.43 -4.11
C ALA A 242 -0.78 25.48 -5.02
N GLU A 243 -0.84 24.64 -6.06
CA GLU A 243 -1.81 24.79 -7.15
C GLU A 243 -2.77 23.58 -7.28
N VAL A 244 -2.39 22.39 -6.78
CA VAL A 244 -3.21 21.19 -6.90
C VAL A 244 -3.90 20.84 -5.57
N MET A 245 -3.15 20.74 -4.48
CA MET A 245 -3.70 20.32 -3.18
C MET A 245 -4.83 21.21 -2.64
N PRO A 246 -4.85 22.55 -2.85
CA PRO A 246 -5.95 23.39 -2.36
C PRO A 246 -7.31 23.04 -2.94
N GLU A 247 -7.37 22.44 -4.14
CA GLU A 247 -8.61 22.02 -4.81
C GLU A 247 -9.32 20.81 -4.15
N PHE A 248 -8.62 20.15 -3.17
CA PHE A 248 -9.07 18.91 -2.50
C PHE A 248 -9.13 19.03 -0.97
N ARG A 249 -9.16 20.23 -0.44
CA ARG A 249 -9.27 20.53 1.01
C ARG A 249 -10.68 20.87 1.44
#